data_6f8860d201fd17170f09fd719de5f9e4
#
_entry.id   6f8860d201fd17170f09fd719de5f9e4
#
_cell.length_a   1.000
_cell.length_b   1.000
_cell.length_c   1.000
_cell.angle_alpha   90.00
_cell.angle_beta   90.00
_cell.angle_gamma   90.00
#
_symmetry.space_group_name_H-M   'P 1'
#
loop_
_entity.id
_entity.type
_entity.pdbx_description
1 polymer ?
#
loop_
_entity_poly.entity_id
_entity_poly.type
_entity_poly.pdbx_seq_one_letter_code
_entity_poly.pdbx_strand_id
1 'polypeptide(L)'
;MSRTIGIGVIGAGTIAQISHIPYILDDEQHFKLLAISDINESLLSEVADHYHIESRYPDYQALLDRKDIDAVIICHSGSHHDSVLAALDNGKDILVEKPLAWNLREAEEIAARVAQSSQIVQLGYHKLYDPAFAVAKQQVEMIEDLGYVRIAVLHPVAEFGFSHLRIRRGGGQIQEGHREPGSWAEQLEAQLHGLTGGALAHLVDEALDDRKDDRRLRQFIGTLNVSLIHNIYMMFGFLGEPARVRSVELWRDTMSFQILVEYSPDLCCCLEWHHLPYL
;
A
#
# COMPACT_ATOMS: atom_id res chain seq x y z
N MET A 1 -25.82 15.14 17.11
CA MET A 1 -25.28 14.86 15.77
C MET A 1 -23.78 14.70 15.92
N SER A 2 -23.17 13.64 15.40
CA SER A 2 -21.72 13.50 15.36
C SER A 2 -21.12 14.63 14.51
N ARG A 3 -19.98 15.17 14.92
CA ARG A 3 -19.24 16.16 14.12
C ARG A 3 -18.75 15.50 12.84
N THR A 4 -18.96 16.14 11.69
CA THR A 4 -18.36 15.70 10.42
C THR A 4 -16.85 15.97 10.45
N ILE A 5 -16.04 14.97 10.07
CA ILE A 5 -14.58 15.03 10.07
C ILE A 5 -14.09 15.63 8.74
N GLY A 6 -13.31 16.71 8.82
CA GLY A 6 -12.66 17.31 7.66
C GLY A 6 -11.46 16.51 7.19
N ILE A 7 -11.48 16.03 5.94
CA ILE A 7 -10.45 15.16 5.37
C ILE A 7 -9.62 15.91 4.31
N GLY A 8 -8.30 15.76 4.40
CA GLY A 8 -7.35 16.08 3.33
C GLY A 8 -6.78 14.80 2.70
N VAL A 9 -6.57 14.80 1.39
CA VAL A 9 -5.94 13.67 0.68
C VAL A 9 -4.57 14.09 0.15
N ILE A 10 -3.53 13.34 0.47
CA ILE A 10 -2.15 13.54 0.03
C ILE A 10 -1.77 12.43 -0.95
N GLY A 11 -1.72 12.79 -2.24
CA GLY A 11 -1.58 11.88 -3.37
C GLY A 11 -2.88 11.77 -4.17
N ALA A 12 -2.85 12.15 -5.46
CA ALA A 12 -3.98 12.06 -6.40
C ALA A 12 -3.90 10.82 -7.32
N GLY A 13 -3.06 9.84 -6.94
CA GLY A 13 -2.77 8.64 -7.73
C GLY A 13 -3.95 7.68 -7.86
N THR A 14 -3.66 6.49 -8.37
CA THR A 14 -4.67 5.44 -8.64
C THR A 14 -5.53 5.15 -7.43
N ILE A 15 -4.93 4.90 -6.26
CA ILE A 15 -5.66 4.44 -5.08
C ILE A 15 -6.56 5.55 -4.50
N ALA A 16 -6.13 6.81 -4.60
CA ALA A 16 -6.99 7.95 -4.25
C ALA A 16 -8.26 7.97 -5.10
N GLN A 17 -8.11 7.78 -6.43
CA GLN A 17 -9.21 7.87 -7.40
C GLN A 17 -10.18 6.69 -7.34
N ILE A 18 -9.69 5.47 -7.11
CA ILE A 18 -10.54 4.26 -7.17
C ILE A 18 -11.08 3.81 -5.81
N SER A 19 -10.55 4.36 -4.73
CA SER A 19 -10.88 3.93 -3.37
C SER A 19 -11.16 5.12 -2.45
N HIS A 20 -10.15 5.83 -1.98
CA HIS A 20 -10.30 6.78 -0.89
C HIS A 20 -11.28 7.92 -1.17
N ILE A 21 -11.14 8.62 -2.30
CA ILE A 21 -12.03 9.73 -2.65
C ILE A 21 -13.48 9.27 -2.81
N PRO A 22 -13.78 8.20 -3.58
CA PRO A 22 -15.14 7.68 -3.68
C PRO A 22 -15.76 7.32 -2.34
N TYR A 23 -15.04 6.63 -1.46
CA TYR A 23 -15.60 6.25 -0.15
C TYR A 23 -15.82 7.43 0.79
N ILE A 24 -14.98 8.48 0.74
CA ILE A 24 -15.24 9.70 1.50
C ILE A 24 -16.52 10.38 1.01
N LEU A 25 -16.72 10.44 -0.31
CA LEU A 25 -17.90 11.06 -0.93
C LEU A 25 -19.17 10.23 -0.72
N ASP A 26 -19.06 8.91 -0.60
CA ASP A 26 -20.20 8.03 -0.31
C ASP A 26 -20.71 8.17 1.15
N ASP A 27 -19.87 8.67 2.06
CA ASP A 27 -20.22 8.84 3.48
C ASP A 27 -20.10 10.31 3.94
N GLU A 28 -20.74 11.21 3.21
CA GLU A 28 -20.80 12.65 3.53
C GLU A 28 -21.42 12.97 4.90
N GLN A 29 -22.12 12.01 5.48
CA GLN A 29 -22.66 12.15 6.83
C GLN A 29 -21.56 12.23 7.89
N HIS A 30 -20.46 11.50 7.70
CA HIS A 30 -19.36 11.42 8.65
C HIS A 30 -18.11 12.15 8.19
N PHE A 31 -17.88 12.27 6.89
CA PHE A 31 -16.66 12.83 6.31
C PHE A 31 -16.95 13.95 5.33
N LYS A 32 -16.03 14.90 5.25
CA LYS A 32 -16.05 15.96 4.24
C LYS A 32 -14.67 16.09 3.61
N LEU A 33 -14.57 15.81 2.32
CA LEU A 33 -13.36 16.04 1.56
C LEU A 33 -13.13 17.54 1.36
N LEU A 34 -12.08 18.08 1.97
CA LEU A 34 -11.82 19.53 2.00
C LEU A 34 -10.68 19.95 1.08
N ALA A 35 -9.71 19.08 0.86
CA ALA A 35 -8.54 19.41 0.07
C ALA A 35 -7.84 18.16 -0.47
N ILE A 36 -7.08 18.37 -1.56
CA ILE A 36 -6.21 17.35 -2.15
C ILE A 36 -4.83 17.96 -2.46
N SER A 37 -3.78 17.15 -2.35
CA SER A 37 -2.41 17.53 -2.72
C SER A 37 -1.76 16.47 -3.60
N ASP A 38 -1.02 16.91 -4.63
CA ASP A 38 -0.13 16.05 -5.43
C ASP A 38 0.95 16.91 -6.09
N ILE A 39 2.18 16.41 -6.15
CA ILE A 39 3.32 17.11 -6.80
C ILE A 39 3.15 17.20 -8.33
N ASN A 40 2.35 16.33 -8.93
CA ASN A 40 2.00 16.43 -10.34
C ASN A 40 0.79 17.35 -10.51
N GLU A 41 1.05 18.62 -10.80
CA GLU A 41 0.01 19.66 -10.91
C GLU A 41 -1.05 19.35 -11.97
N SER A 42 -0.69 18.68 -13.07
CA SER A 42 -1.65 18.28 -14.10
C SER A 42 -2.62 17.21 -13.57
N LEU A 43 -2.09 16.17 -12.91
CA LEU A 43 -2.89 15.14 -12.29
C LEU A 43 -3.77 15.70 -11.17
N LEU A 44 -3.18 16.55 -10.32
CA LEU A 44 -3.88 17.26 -9.25
C LEU A 44 -5.09 18.04 -9.78
N SER A 45 -4.89 18.83 -10.84
CA SER A 45 -5.98 19.62 -11.44
C SER A 45 -7.07 18.73 -12.02
N GLU A 46 -6.70 17.70 -12.79
CA GLU A 46 -7.67 16.76 -13.42
C GLU A 46 -8.50 16.00 -12.40
N VAL A 47 -7.88 15.55 -11.31
CA VAL A 47 -8.57 14.80 -10.24
C VAL A 47 -9.44 15.73 -9.42
N ALA A 48 -8.92 16.91 -9.05
CA ALA A 48 -9.67 17.90 -8.29
C ALA A 48 -10.90 18.41 -9.06
N ASP A 49 -10.78 18.66 -10.37
CA ASP A 49 -11.90 19.07 -11.22
C ASP A 49 -12.96 17.96 -11.32
N HIS A 50 -12.52 16.71 -11.45
CA HIS A 50 -13.44 15.57 -11.56
C HIS A 50 -14.29 15.35 -10.30
N TYR A 51 -13.66 15.47 -9.13
CA TYR A 51 -14.34 15.26 -7.86
C TYR A 51 -14.83 16.57 -7.21
N HIS A 52 -14.76 17.70 -7.94
CA HIS A 52 -15.20 19.02 -7.50
C HIS A 52 -14.53 19.49 -6.20
N ILE A 53 -13.21 19.19 -6.05
CA ILE A 53 -12.41 19.61 -4.91
C ILE A 53 -11.83 21.00 -5.21
N GLU A 54 -12.31 22.00 -4.49
CA GLU A 54 -11.87 23.40 -4.72
C GLU A 54 -10.45 23.66 -4.25
N SER A 55 -10.09 23.13 -3.07
CA SER A 55 -8.79 23.37 -2.45
C SER A 55 -7.78 22.32 -2.92
N ARG A 56 -6.79 22.76 -3.68
CA ARG A 56 -5.76 21.92 -4.28
C ARG A 56 -4.38 22.50 -4.04
N TYR A 57 -3.42 21.65 -3.66
CA TYR A 57 -2.08 22.09 -3.26
C TYR A 57 -1.01 21.23 -3.94
N PRO A 58 -0.02 21.83 -4.63
CA PRO A 58 1.12 21.07 -5.14
C PRO A 58 2.06 20.58 -4.02
N ASP A 59 2.02 21.23 -2.86
CA ASP A 59 2.75 20.87 -1.65
C ASP A 59 1.80 20.51 -0.53
N TYR A 60 1.95 19.30 0.03
CA TYR A 60 1.09 18.82 1.13
C TYR A 60 1.27 19.60 2.43
N GLN A 61 2.38 20.31 2.64
CA GLN A 61 2.58 21.14 3.82
C GLN A 61 1.48 22.21 3.93
N ALA A 62 1.16 22.87 2.81
CA ALA A 62 0.09 23.86 2.76
C ALA A 62 -1.31 23.26 3.06
N LEU A 63 -1.52 22.00 2.71
CA LEU A 63 -2.73 21.27 3.10
C LEU A 63 -2.75 20.98 4.61
N LEU A 64 -1.61 20.57 5.18
CA LEU A 64 -1.48 20.26 6.61
C LEU A 64 -1.66 21.47 7.52
N ASP A 65 -1.31 22.68 7.06
CA ASP A 65 -1.46 23.94 7.80
C ASP A 65 -2.92 24.32 8.04
N ARG A 66 -3.86 23.74 7.30
CA ARG A 66 -5.30 24.05 7.43
C ARG A 66 -5.85 23.55 8.75
N LYS A 67 -6.59 24.42 9.44
CA LYS A 67 -7.17 24.12 10.77
C LYS A 67 -8.54 23.43 10.69
N ASP A 68 -9.18 23.46 9.52
CA ASP A 68 -10.45 22.79 9.26
C ASP A 68 -10.28 21.34 8.78
N ILE A 69 -9.04 20.89 8.52
CA ILE A 69 -8.71 19.48 8.27
C ILE A 69 -8.40 18.82 9.61
N ASP A 70 -9.18 17.80 9.95
CA ASP A 70 -9.03 17.00 11.15
C ASP A 70 -8.09 15.80 10.92
N ALA A 71 -8.25 15.15 9.78
CA ALA A 71 -7.50 13.95 9.42
C ALA A 71 -7.01 14.00 7.96
N VAL A 72 -5.93 13.25 7.68
CA VAL A 72 -5.39 13.12 6.33
C VAL A 72 -5.31 11.66 5.91
N ILE A 73 -5.53 11.43 4.61
CA ILE A 73 -5.26 10.16 3.95
C ILE A 73 -4.00 10.34 3.12
N ILE A 74 -2.94 9.60 3.49
CA ILE A 74 -1.64 9.62 2.80
C ILE A 74 -1.59 8.43 1.86
N CYS A 75 -1.61 8.68 0.54
CA CYS A 75 -1.69 7.65 -0.49
C CYS A 75 -0.85 7.94 -1.75
N HIS A 76 0.18 8.77 -1.62
CA HIS A 76 1.18 8.99 -2.68
C HIS A 76 2.11 7.79 -2.83
N SER A 77 2.84 7.71 -3.94
CA SER A 77 3.85 6.67 -4.15
C SER A 77 5.13 6.96 -3.35
N GLY A 78 5.87 5.92 -3.00
CA GLY A 78 7.16 6.02 -2.31
C GLY A 78 7.07 5.75 -0.81
N SER A 79 8.05 6.22 -0.04
CA SER A 79 8.00 6.19 1.42
C SER A 79 7.00 7.22 1.94
N HIS A 80 6.25 6.84 2.95
CA HIS A 80 5.31 7.73 3.61
C HIS A 80 5.92 8.42 4.85
N HIS A 81 7.21 8.17 5.13
CA HIS A 81 7.90 8.64 6.33
C HIS A 81 7.71 10.15 6.58
N ASP A 82 8.17 10.98 5.64
CA ASP A 82 8.16 12.44 5.84
C ASP A 82 6.74 13.01 5.94
N SER A 83 5.80 12.50 5.13
CA SER A 83 4.41 12.96 5.16
C SER A 83 3.67 12.54 6.43
N VAL A 84 3.97 11.36 6.97
CA VAL A 84 3.43 10.92 8.27
C VAL A 84 3.97 11.79 9.41
N LEU A 85 5.28 12.03 9.46
CA LEU A 85 5.87 12.88 10.50
C LEU A 85 5.34 14.31 10.43
N ALA A 86 5.24 14.89 9.23
CA ALA A 86 4.68 16.21 9.04
C ALA A 86 3.20 16.31 9.45
N ALA A 87 2.40 15.28 9.17
CA ALA A 87 1.00 15.24 9.58
C ALA A 87 0.87 15.15 11.12
N LEU A 88 1.70 14.35 11.79
CA LEU A 88 1.77 14.30 13.26
C LEU A 88 2.16 15.65 13.85
N ASP A 89 3.16 16.34 13.28
CA ASP A 89 3.61 17.67 13.75
C ASP A 89 2.51 18.74 13.59
N ASN A 90 1.61 18.55 12.63
CA ASN A 90 0.43 19.41 12.43
C ASN A 90 -0.80 18.95 13.21
N GLY A 91 -0.69 17.92 14.06
CA GLY A 91 -1.77 17.41 14.91
C GLY A 91 -2.92 16.77 14.14
N LYS A 92 -2.63 16.11 13.00
CA LYS A 92 -3.65 15.45 12.17
C LYS A 92 -3.75 13.97 12.53
N ASP A 93 -4.97 13.45 12.57
CA ASP A 93 -5.20 12.00 12.49
C ASP A 93 -4.84 11.50 11.10
N ILE A 94 -4.35 10.26 11.00
CA ILE A 94 -3.73 9.75 9.78
C ILE A 94 -4.29 8.38 9.41
N LEU A 95 -4.76 8.24 8.18
CA LEU A 95 -4.83 6.96 7.47
C LEU A 95 -3.73 6.95 6.42
N VAL A 96 -2.75 6.05 6.54
CA VAL A 96 -1.63 5.95 5.60
C VAL A 96 -1.67 4.63 4.82
N GLU A 97 -1.49 4.72 3.50
CA GLU A 97 -1.39 3.55 2.64
C GLU A 97 -0.13 2.72 2.90
N LYS A 98 -0.23 1.45 2.52
CA LYS A 98 0.92 0.53 2.57
C LYS A 98 1.85 0.74 1.33
N PRO A 99 3.15 0.48 1.44
CA PRO A 99 3.87 0.20 2.67
C PRO A 99 4.09 1.48 3.48
N LEU A 100 4.10 1.36 4.80
CA LEU A 100 4.36 2.52 5.68
C LEU A 100 5.72 3.15 5.40
N ALA A 101 6.74 2.31 5.23
CA ALA A 101 8.11 2.65 4.98
C ALA A 101 8.79 1.59 4.11
N TRP A 102 9.96 1.88 3.55
CA TRP A 102 10.72 0.95 2.71
C TRP A 102 11.89 0.30 3.46
N ASN A 103 12.24 0.82 4.61
CA ASN A 103 13.29 0.30 5.48
C ASN A 103 12.88 0.36 6.95
N LEU A 104 13.62 -0.39 7.79
CA LEU A 104 13.31 -0.52 9.22
C LEU A 104 13.52 0.79 9.98
N ARG A 105 14.55 1.57 9.63
CA ARG A 105 14.85 2.86 10.28
C ARG A 105 13.67 3.83 10.19
N GLU A 106 13.11 4.02 9.00
CA GLU A 106 11.93 4.88 8.81
C GLU A 106 10.72 4.38 9.61
N ALA A 107 10.49 3.06 9.59
CA ALA A 107 9.38 2.46 10.33
C ALA A 107 9.52 2.67 11.85
N GLU A 108 10.74 2.51 12.40
CA GLU A 108 11.04 2.73 13.81
C GLU A 108 10.90 4.21 14.21
N GLU A 109 11.34 5.15 13.36
CA GLU A 109 11.17 6.59 13.58
C GLU A 109 9.69 6.97 13.62
N ILE A 110 8.88 6.48 12.68
CA ILE A 110 7.43 6.69 12.70
C ILE A 110 6.82 6.11 13.98
N ALA A 111 7.15 4.86 14.32
CA ALA A 111 6.61 4.20 15.51
C ALA A 111 6.94 4.98 16.80
N ALA A 112 8.17 5.48 16.92
CA ALA A 112 8.59 6.29 18.05
C ALA A 112 7.82 7.62 18.16
N ARG A 113 7.53 8.26 17.01
CA ARG A 113 6.74 9.50 16.97
C ARG A 113 5.27 9.24 17.29
N VAL A 114 4.68 8.19 16.76
CA VAL A 114 3.30 7.78 17.05
C VAL A 114 3.13 7.50 18.55
N ALA A 115 4.08 6.81 19.18
CA ALA A 115 4.04 6.52 20.63
C ALA A 115 4.06 7.79 21.51
N GLN A 116 4.53 8.92 20.98
CA GLN A 116 4.61 10.21 21.68
C GLN A 116 3.45 11.16 21.32
N SER A 117 2.58 10.77 20.39
CA SER A 117 1.49 11.58 19.89
C SER A 117 0.15 11.17 20.52
N SER A 118 -0.85 12.05 20.42
CA SER A 118 -2.24 11.75 20.76
C SER A 118 -3.10 11.45 19.52
N GLN A 119 -2.51 11.57 18.34
CA GLN A 119 -3.18 11.37 17.07
C GLN A 119 -3.38 9.89 16.79
N ILE A 120 -4.47 9.57 16.10
CA ILE A 120 -4.73 8.23 15.58
C ILE A 120 -3.91 8.07 14.31
N VAL A 121 -3.08 7.02 14.24
CA VAL A 121 -2.38 6.63 13.03
C VAL A 121 -2.80 5.21 12.67
N GLN A 122 -3.49 5.09 11.54
CA GLN A 122 -3.97 3.82 11.02
C GLN A 122 -3.29 3.48 9.71
N LEU A 123 -2.71 2.29 9.64
CA LEU A 123 -2.11 1.76 8.42
C LEU A 123 -3.17 1.09 7.55
N GLY A 124 -3.14 1.33 6.24
CA GLY A 124 -4.11 0.86 5.25
C GLY A 124 -4.06 -0.66 4.99
N TYR A 125 -4.07 -1.46 6.03
CA TYR A 125 -4.17 -2.92 5.99
C TYR A 125 -5.62 -3.37 5.82
N HIS A 126 -6.27 -2.90 4.75
CA HIS A 126 -7.70 -2.98 4.52
C HIS A 126 -8.26 -4.40 4.57
N LYS A 127 -7.51 -5.44 4.20
CA LYS A 127 -7.99 -6.83 4.24
C LYS A 127 -8.24 -7.36 5.65
N LEU A 128 -7.65 -6.74 6.68
CA LEU A 128 -7.96 -7.10 8.08
C LEU A 128 -9.39 -6.70 8.49
N TYR A 129 -10.01 -5.81 7.74
CA TYR A 129 -11.37 -5.32 7.97
C TYR A 129 -12.41 -6.02 7.08
N ASP A 130 -11.96 -6.96 6.22
CA ASP A 130 -12.88 -7.79 5.43
C ASP A 130 -13.66 -8.72 6.36
N PRO A 131 -15.00 -8.77 6.28
CA PRO A 131 -15.80 -9.72 7.08
C PRO A 131 -15.36 -11.17 6.92
N ALA A 132 -14.90 -11.57 5.71
CA ALA A 132 -14.39 -12.92 5.49
C ALA A 132 -13.11 -13.19 6.29
N PHE A 133 -12.24 -12.19 6.48
CA PHE A 133 -11.06 -12.32 7.34
C PHE A 133 -11.45 -12.59 8.80
N ALA A 134 -12.43 -11.86 9.34
CA ALA A 134 -12.89 -12.04 10.71
C ALA A 134 -13.47 -13.46 10.94
N VAL A 135 -14.27 -13.95 9.98
CA VAL A 135 -14.81 -15.31 10.02
C VAL A 135 -13.70 -16.36 9.96
N ALA A 136 -12.75 -16.19 9.01
CA ALA A 136 -11.62 -17.11 8.85
C ALA A 136 -10.75 -17.14 10.12
N LYS A 137 -10.49 -15.99 10.75
CA LYS A 137 -9.72 -15.89 11.99
C LYS A 137 -10.38 -16.70 13.11
N GLN A 138 -11.68 -16.55 13.33
CA GLN A 138 -12.41 -17.33 14.31
C GLN A 138 -12.30 -18.85 14.07
N GLN A 139 -12.35 -19.28 12.80
CA GLN A 139 -12.20 -20.70 12.45
C GLN A 139 -10.78 -21.21 12.75
N VAL A 140 -9.75 -20.42 12.42
CA VAL A 140 -8.35 -20.77 12.72
C VAL A 140 -8.11 -20.90 14.22
N GLU A 141 -8.66 -19.99 15.03
CA GLU A 141 -8.55 -20.00 16.50
C GLU A 141 -9.20 -21.24 17.16
N MET A 142 -10.13 -21.91 16.47
CA MET A 142 -10.77 -23.13 16.97
C MET A 142 -9.99 -24.41 16.64
N ILE A 143 -8.92 -24.34 15.86
CA ILE A 143 -8.11 -25.51 15.49
C ILE A 143 -7.12 -25.79 16.62
N GLU A 144 -7.34 -26.88 17.38
CA GLU A 144 -6.53 -27.22 18.55
C GLU A 144 -5.12 -27.73 18.20
N ASP A 145 -4.95 -28.37 17.04
CA ASP A 145 -3.69 -28.98 16.59
C ASP A 145 -3.28 -28.40 15.21
N LEU A 146 -3.09 -27.09 15.17
CA LEU A 146 -2.68 -26.38 13.94
C LEU A 146 -1.17 -26.54 13.74
N GLY A 147 -0.75 -27.42 12.82
CA GLY A 147 0.67 -27.68 12.54
C GLY A 147 1.19 -26.99 11.28
N TYR A 148 0.30 -26.65 10.33
CA TYR A 148 0.74 -26.06 9.07
C TYR A 148 -0.32 -25.13 8.47
N VAL A 149 0.12 -23.97 8.00
CA VAL A 149 -0.70 -23.00 7.26
C VAL A 149 -0.05 -22.72 5.91
N ARG A 150 -0.85 -22.67 4.86
CA ARG A 150 -0.41 -22.26 3.53
C ARG A 150 -1.21 -21.06 3.08
N ILE A 151 -0.52 -19.99 2.70
CA ILE A 151 -1.09 -18.79 2.06
C ILE A 151 -0.52 -18.71 0.65
N ALA A 152 -1.35 -18.96 -0.36
CA ALA A 152 -0.93 -18.95 -1.76
C ALA A 152 -1.57 -17.79 -2.51
N VAL A 153 -0.74 -17.02 -3.21
CA VAL A 153 -1.16 -15.90 -4.06
C VAL A 153 -0.87 -16.25 -5.51
N LEU A 154 -1.92 -16.33 -6.30
CA LEU A 154 -1.86 -16.44 -7.76
C LEU A 154 -2.16 -15.04 -8.31
N HIS A 155 -1.10 -14.25 -8.57
CA HIS A 155 -1.23 -12.86 -8.95
C HIS A 155 -1.42 -12.74 -10.47
N PRO A 156 -2.57 -12.28 -10.96
CA PRO A 156 -2.76 -12.02 -12.38
C PRO A 156 -1.96 -10.78 -12.81
N VAL A 157 -1.88 -10.52 -14.11
CA VAL A 157 -1.40 -9.24 -14.60
C VAL A 157 -2.23 -8.10 -14.01
N ALA A 158 -1.56 -7.06 -13.49
CA ALA A 158 -2.20 -5.97 -12.74
C ALA A 158 -3.31 -5.26 -13.52
N GLU A 159 -3.24 -5.26 -14.84
CA GLU A 159 -4.20 -4.64 -15.76
C GLU A 159 -5.62 -5.21 -15.63
N PHE A 160 -5.78 -6.50 -15.30
CA PHE A 160 -7.10 -7.11 -15.11
C PHE A 160 -7.87 -6.51 -13.91
N GLY A 161 -7.16 -6.11 -12.86
CA GLY A 161 -7.80 -5.53 -11.68
C GLY A 161 -8.42 -4.16 -11.91
N PHE A 162 -7.90 -3.38 -12.86
CA PHE A 162 -8.28 -1.98 -13.08
C PHE A 162 -8.85 -1.69 -14.47
N SER A 163 -8.98 -2.68 -15.33
CA SER A 163 -9.40 -2.52 -16.72
C SER A 163 -10.81 -1.91 -16.90
N HIS A 164 -11.66 -2.02 -15.89
CA HIS A 164 -13.01 -1.47 -15.87
C HIS A 164 -13.09 -0.05 -15.30
N LEU A 165 -11.97 0.49 -14.84
CA LEU A 165 -11.89 1.80 -14.19
C LEU A 165 -11.27 2.84 -15.12
N ARG A 166 -11.72 4.09 -14.97
CA ARG A 166 -11.15 5.25 -15.67
C ARG A 166 -10.25 5.98 -14.69
N ILE A 167 -8.93 5.89 -14.92
CA ILE A 167 -7.93 6.47 -14.03
C ILE A 167 -7.20 7.59 -14.76
N ARG A 168 -7.21 8.80 -14.21
CA ARG A 168 -6.48 9.96 -14.72
C ARG A 168 -5.00 9.84 -14.40
N ARG A 169 -4.15 10.19 -15.37
CA ARG A 169 -2.69 10.08 -15.25
C ARG A 169 -1.97 11.44 -15.34
N GLY A 170 -2.72 12.52 -15.57
CA GLY A 170 -2.19 13.85 -15.88
C GLY A 170 -1.90 14.04 -17.37
N GLY A 171 -1.78 15.31 -17.82
CA GLY A 171 -1.55 15.63 -19.23
C GLY A 171 -2.70 15.27 -20.16
N GLY A 172 -3.95 15.21 -19.65
CA GLY A 172 -5.12 14.79 -20.41
C GLY A 172 -5.20 13.27 -20.63
N GLN A 173 -4.29 12.50 -20.07
CA GLN A 173 -4.27 11.04 -20.24
C GLN A 173 -5.26 10.36 -19.27
N ILE A 174 -6.15 9.55 -19.84
CA ILE A 174 -7.06 8.69 -19.10
C ILE A 174 -6.72 7.24 -19.45
N GLN A 175 -6.42 6.43 -18.45
CA GLN A 175 -6.29 4.99 -18.64
C GLN A 175 -7.69 4.40 -18.73
N GLU A 176 -8.08 3.95 -19.91
CA GLU A 176 -9.35 3.26 -20.19
C GLU A 176 -9.07 1.85 -20.72
N GLY A 177 -9.83 0.88 -20.23
CA GLY A 177 -9.93 -0.43 -20.85
C GLY A 177 -8.66 -1.30 -20.86
N HIS A 178 -8.74 -2.37 -21.63
CA HIS A 178 -7.65 -3.33 -21.80
C HIS A 178 -6.51 -2.72 -22.63
N ARG A 179 -5.32 -2.68 -22.05
CA ARG A 179 -4.11 -2.75 -22.87
C ARG A 179 -4.00 -4.19 -23.36
N GLU A 180 -3.70 -4.38 -24.65
CA GLU A 180 -3.25 -5.68 -25.13
C GLU A 180 -2.07 -6.13 -24.24
N PRO A 181 -2.14 -7.29 -23.60
CA PRO A 181 -1.06 -7.73 -22.74
C PRO A 181 0.18 -7.88 -23.63
N GLY A 182 1.23 -7.10 -23.33
CA GLY A 182 2.54 -7.27 -23.94
C GLY A 182 3.09 -8.68 -23.68
N SER A 183 4.18 -9.04 -24.34
CA SER A 183 4.87 -10.29 -24.06
C SER A 183 5.22 -10.38 -22.55
N TRP A 184 5.39 -11.59 -22.06
CA TRP A 184 5.80 -11.83 -20.66
C TRP A 184 7.05 -10.99 -20.28
N ALA A 185 8.01 -10.88 -21.20
CA ALA A 185 9.22 -10.10 -20.98
C ALA A 185 8.94 -8.60 -20.85
N GLU A 186 8.02 -8.04 -21.66
CA GLU A 186 7.63 -6.61 -21.58
C GLU A 186 6.85 -6.31 -20.30
N GLN A 187 5.97 -7.22 -19.88
CA GLN A 187 5.25 -7.10 -18.61
C GLN A 187 6.20 -7.15 -17.42
N LEU A 188 7.16 -8.07 -17.44
CA LEU A 188 8.20 -8.19 -16.43
C LEU A 188 9.07 -6.93 -16.38
N GLU A 189 9.51 -6.43 -17.52
CA GLU A 189 10.32 -5.20 -17.60
C GLU A 189 9.55 -3.98 -17.12
N ALA A 190 8.29 -3.84 -17.50
CA ALA A 190 7.43 -2.74 -17.03
C ALA A 190 7.21 -2.80 -15.52
N GLN A 191 6.98 -4.00 -14.97
CA GLN A 191 6.82 -4.21 -13.53
C GLN A 191 8.13 -3.93 -12.79
N LEU A 192 9.25 -4.43 -13.29
CA LEU A 192 10.59 -4.16 -12.73
C LEU A 192 10.91 -2.67 -12.75
N HIS A 193 10.66 -2.00 -13.87
CA HIS A 193 10.90 -0.56 -13.99
C HIS A 193 10.01 0.23 -13.04
N GLY A 194 8.74 -0.15 -12.88
CA GLY A 194 7.82 0.47 -11.94
C GLY A 194 8.21 0.26 -10.47
N LEU A 195 8.76 -0.92 -10.13
CA LEU A 195 9.09 -1.30 -8.75
C LEU A 195 10.53 -0.95 -8.34
N THR A 196 11.45 -0.85 -9.30
CA THR A 196 12.89 -0.75 -9.01
C THR A 196 13.58 0.42 -9.71
N GLY A 197 12.86 1.14 -10.56
CA GLY A 197 13.35 2.29 -11.31
C GLY A 197 12.71 3.62 -10.87
N GLY A 198 13.13 4.70 -11.49
CA GLY A 198 12.56 6.03 -11.26
C GLY A 198 12.66 6.49 -9.82
N ALA A 199 11.57 7.06 -9.31
CA ALA A 199 11.51 7.63 -7.97
C ALA A 199 11.65 6.62 -6.83
N LEU A 200 11.43 5.33 -7.08
CA LEU A 200 11.53 4.25 -6.06
C LEU A 200 12.92 3.62 -5.98
N ALA A 201 13.80 3.87 -6.98
CA ALA A 201 15.10 3.21 -7.05
C ALA A 201 15.94 3.40 -5.78
N HIS A 202 15.99 4.62 -5.25
CA HIS A 202 16.77 4.93 -4.04
C HIS A 202 16.23 4.22 -2.79
N LEU A 203 14.91 4.04 -2.67
CA LEU A 203 14.30 3.31 -1.55
C LEU A 203 14.64 1.83 -1.57
N VAL A 204 14.66 1.24 -2.78
CA VAL A 204 15.11 -0.15 -2.97
C VAL A 204 16.60 -0.28 -2.70
N ASP A 205 17.42 0.71 -3.13
CA ASP A 205 18.86 0.74 -2.87
C ASP A 205 19.16 0.81 -1.37
N GLU A 206 18.45 1.66 -0.63
CA GLU A 206 18.58 1.77 0.82
C GLU A 206 18.15 0.47 1.53
N ALA A 207 17.07 -0.16 1.08
CA ALA A 207 16.58 -1.42 1.66
C ALA A 207 17.53 -2.61 1.42
N LEU A 208 18.31 -2.60 0.35
CA LEU A 208 19.23 -3.68 -0.04
C LEU A 208 20.69 -3.42 0.35
N ASP A 209 21.06 -2.17 0.62
CA ASP A 209 22.41 -1.73 1.01
C ASP A 209 23.49 -2.26 0.04
N ASP A 210 24.44 -3.08 0.51
CA ASP A 210 25.53 -3.66 -0.25
C ASP A 210 25.06 -4.63 -1.36
N ARG A 211 23.80 -5.08 -1.31
CA ARG A 211 23.17 -5.98 -2.29
C ARG A 211 22.27 -5.28 -3.31
N LYS A 212 22.34 -3.96 -3.39
CA LYS A 212 21.50 -3.12 -4.27
C LYS A 212 21.59 -3.47 -5.76
N ASP A 213 22.72 -4.03 -6.21
CA ASP A 213 22.93 -4.43 -7.61
C ASP A 213 22.35 -5.83 -7.94
N ASP A 214 21.86 -6.58 -6.94
CA ASP A 214 21.22 -7.87 -7.16
C ASP A 214 19.80 -7.68 -7.72
N ARG A 215 19.65 -7.87 -9.04
CA ARG A 215 18.37 -7.74 -9.75
C ARG A 215 17.26 -8.60 -9.13
N ARG A 216 17.58 -9.80 -8.68
CA ARG A 216 16.58 -10.73 -8.10
C ARG A 216 16.06 -10.22 -6.76
N LEU A 217 16.95 -9.68 -5.93
CA LEU A 217 16.55 -9.10 -4.65
C LEU A 217 15.74 -7.81 -4.83
N ARG A 218 16.14 -6.96 -5.78
CA ARG A 218 15.40 -5.75 -6.12
C ARG A 218 13.95 -6.07 -6.49
N GLN A 219 13.76 -7.05 -7.37
CA GLN A 219 12.41 -7.49 -7.75
C GLN A 219 11.66 -8.11 -6.59
N PHE A 220 12.32 -8.92 -5.76
CA PHE A 220 11.71 -9.52 -4.57
C PHE A 220 11.19 -8.44 -3.60
N ILE A 221 12.02 -7.46 -3.25
CA ILE A 221 11.65 -6.35 -2.37
C ILE A 221 10.48 -5.54 -2.95
N GLY A 222 10.52 -5.23 -4.25
CA GLY A 222 9.42 -4.56 -4.92
C GLY A 222 8.10 -5.32 -4.82
N THR A 223 8.13 -6.63 -5.15
CA THR A 223 6.94 -7.49 -5.06
C THR A 223 6.44 -7.64 -3.62
N LEU A 224 7.36 -7.75 -2.66
CA LEU A 224 7.03 -7.83 -1.24
C LEU A 224 6.25 -6.60 -0.78
N ASN A 225 6.75 -5.41 -1.06
CA ASN A 225 6.14 -4.16 -0.61
C ASN A 225 4.83 -3.80 -1.34
N VAL A 226 4.71 -4.17 -2.62
CA VAL A 226 3.53 -3.78 -3.41
C VAL A 226 2.40 -4.81 -3.30
N SER A 227 2.73 -6.11 -3.35
CA SER A 227 1.74 -7.19 -3.43
C SER A 227 1.71 -8.09 -2.20
N LEU A 228 2.84 -8.74 -1.87
CA LEU A 228 2.87 -9.76 -0.82
C LEU A 228 2.59 -9.20 0.59
N ILE A 229 2.85 -7.93 0.81
CA ILE A 229 2.56 -7.26 2.08
C ILE A 229 1.13 -7.50 2.56
N HIS A 230 0.15 -7.60 1.64
CA HIS A 230 -1.23 -7.91 1.97
C HIS A 230 -1.41 -9.29 2.61
N ASN A 231 -0.58 -10.25 2.23
CA ASN A 231 -0.62 -11.60 2.76
C ASN A 231 0.20 -11.72 4.03
N ILE A 232 1.29 -10.95 4.14
CA ILE A 232 2.10 -10.87 5.35
C ILE A 232 1.27 -10.33 6.51
N TYR A 233 0.60 -9.18 6.37
CA TYR A 233 -0.18 -8.66 7.48
C TYR A 233 -1.42 -9.51 7.80
N MET A 234 -2.01 -10.20 6.82
CA MET A 234 -3.05 -11.21 7.11
C MET A 234 -2.48 -12.40 7.90
N MET A 235 -1.29 -12.89 7.54
CA MET A 235 -0.59 -13.92 8.28
C MET A 235 -0.38 -13.52 9.76
N PHE A 236 0.11 -12.30 10.00
CA PHE A 236 0.22 -11.74 11.35
C PHE A 236 -1.15 -11.65 12.05
N GLY A 237 -2.19 -11.27 11.31
CA GLY A 237 -3.54 -11.19 11.85
C GLY A 237 -4.13 -12.55 12.26
N PHE A 238 -3.77 -13.63 11.55
CA PHE A 238 -4.22 -15.00 11.88
C PHE A 238 -3.36 -15.65 12.97
N LEU A 239 -2.03 -15.51 12.88
CA LEU A 239 -1.09 -16.36 13.63
C LEU A 239 -0.21 -15.56 14.61
N GLY A 240 -0.28 -14.21 14.60
CA GLY A 240 0.61 -13.36 15.39
C GLY A 240 2.00 -13.23 14.77
N GLU A 241 3.00 -12.88 15.60
CA GLU A 241 4.38 -12.72 15.17
C GLU A 241 5.09 -14.06 15.03
N PRO A 242 5.81 -14.30 13.91
CA PRO A 242 6.59 -15.51 13.75
C PRO A 242 7.87 -15.49 14.58
N ALA A 243 8.33 -16.67 14.98
CA ALA A 243 9.61 -16.81 15.68
C ALA A 243 10.81 -16.55 14.75
N ARG A 244 10.74 -16.99 13.49
CA ARG A 244 11.79 -16.79 12.48
C ARG A 244 11.34 -17.13 11.06
N VAL A 245 12.06 -16.59 10.08
CA VAL A 245 12.04 -17.06 8.69
C VAL A 245 13.00 -18.25 8.58
N ARG A 246 12.53 -19.40 8.10
CA ARG A 246 13.34 -20.61 7.89
C ARG A 246 14.05 -20.63 6.55
N SER A 247 13.32 -20.29 5.49
CA SER A 247 13.86 -20.24 4.13
C SER A 247 13.09 -19.28 3.23
N VAL A 248 13.76 -18.78 2.21
CA VAL A 248 13.20 -18.02 1.09
C VAL A 248 13.73 -18.64 -0.19
N GLU A 249 12.84 -19.12 -1.04
CA GLU A 249 13.19 -19.69 -2.35
C GLU A 249 12.62 -18.82 -3.47
N LEU A 250 13.46 -18.44 -4.42
CA LEU A 250 13.15 -17.60 -5.57
C LEU A 250 13.43 -18.35 -6.87
N TRP A 251 12.43 -18.39 -7.77
CA TRP A 251 12.60 -19.00 -9.10
C TRP A 251 11.82 -18.26 -10.18
N ARG A 252 11.99 -18.61 -11.45
CA ARG A 252 11.38 -17.93 -12.61
C ARG A 252 11.68 -16.43 -12.61
N ASP A 253 12.98 -16.07 -12.48
CA ASP A 253 13.39 -14.65 -12.35
C ASP A 253 12.59 -13.87 -11.32
N THR A 254 12.36 -14.50 -10.14
CA THR A 254 11.57 -13.94 -9.02
C THR A 254 10.08 -13.70 -9.30
N MET A 255 9.55 -14.28 -10.39
CA MET A 255 8.10 -14.27 -10.65
C MET A 255 7.37 -15.38 -9.89
N SER A 256 8.11 -16.17 -9.13
CA SER A 256 7.58 -17.12 -8.17
C SER A 256 8.52 -17.21 -6.99
N PHE A 257 7.98 -17.22 -5.80
CA PHE A 257 8.76 -17.42 -4.58
C PHE A 257 7.93 -18.02 -3.46
N GLN A 258 8.65 -18.59 -2.51
CA GLN A 258 8.12 -19.20 -1.32
C GLN A 258 8.90 -18.70 -0.11
N ILE A 259 8.20 -18.37 0.95
CA ILE A 259 8.77 -18.01 2.24
C ILE A 259 8.22 -18.98 3.28
N LEU A 260 9.10 -19.74 3.93
CA LEU A 260 8.72 -20.62 5.04
C LEU A 260 9.03 -19.92 6.36
N VAL A 261 7.99 -19.75 7.15
CA VAL A 261 8.02 -19.04 8.44
C VAL A 261 7.69 -20.03 9.56
N GLU A 262 8.44 -19.98 10.65
CA GLU A 262 8.22 -20.81 11.84
C GLU A 262 7.63 -19.99 12.97
N TYR A 263 6.57 -20.49 13.60
CA TYR A 263 5.94 -19.93 14.80
C TYR A 263 6.33 -20.69 16.06
N SER A 264 6.40 -21.99 15.95
CA SER A 264 6.87 -22.92 16.99
C SER A 264 7.51 -24.14 16.32
N PRO A 265 8.13 -25.08 17.06
CA PRO A 265 8.63 -26.33 16.48
C PRO A 265 7.58 -27.13 15.72
N ASP A 266 6.31 -26.97 16.11
CA ASP A 266 5.18 -27.73 15.60
C ASP A 266 4.30 -26.93 14.60
N LEU A 267 4.51 -25.60 14.46
CA LEU A 267 3.72 -24.74 13.56
C LEU A 267 4.60 -23.97 12.58
N CYS A 268 4.38 -24.23 11.30
CA CYS A 268 4.98 -23.46 10.20
C CYS A 268 3.89 -22.85 9.30
N CYS A 269 4.20 -21.68 8.74
CA CYS A 269 3.40 -21.07 7.67
C CYS A 269 4.23 -20.94 6.41
N CYS A 270 3.68 -21.34 5.27
CA CYS A 270 4.25 -21.17 3.94
C CYS A 270 3.51 -20.07 3.20
N LEU A 271 4.21 -19.00 2.87
CA LEU A 271 3.75 -17.94 1.98
C LEU A 271 4.26 -18.22 0.57
N GLU A 272 3.35 -18.33 -0.39
CA GLU A 272 3.69 -18.53 -1.80
C GLU A 272 3.11 -17.40 -2.64
N TRP A 273 3.93 -16.90 -3.56
CA TRP A 273 3.50 -15.90 -4.53
C TRP A 273 3.92 -16.30 -5.93
N HIS A 274 2.97 -16.30 -6.85
CA HIS A 274 3.18 -16.68 -8.24
C HIS A 274 2.55 -15.65 -9.16
N HIS A 275 3.35 -15.06 -10.03
CA HIS A 275 2.82 -14.25 -11.12
C HIS A 275 2.32 -15.15 -12.25
N LEU A 276 1.07 -14.95 -12.64
CA LEU A 276 0.44 -15.71 -13.72
C LEU A 276 0.28 -14.80 -14.95
N PRO A 277 1.17 -14.91 -15.95
CA PRO A 277 1.14 -14.04 -17.11
C PRO A 277 -0.03 -14.31 -18.06
N TYR A 278 -0.71 -15.45 -17.90
CA TYR A 278 -1.79 -15.89 -18.77
C TYR A 278 -2.93 -16.51 -17.93
N LEU A 279 -3.94 -15.74 -17.64
CA LEU A 279 -5.27 -16.19 -17.26
C LEU A 279 -6.30 -15.46 -18.10
#